data_33957b5016a7c9b4ae0c6b98f6c58014
#
_entry.id   33957b5016a7c9b4ae0c6b98f6c58014
#
_cell.length_a   1.000
_cell.length_b   1.000
_cell.length_c   1.000
_cell.angle_alpha   90.00
_cell.angle_beta   90.00
_cell.angle_gamma   90.00
#
_symmetry.space_group_name_H-M   'P 1'
#
loop_
_entity.id
_entity.type
_entity.pdbx_description
1 polymer ?
#
loop_
_entity_poly.entity_id
_entity_poly.type
_entity_poly.pdbx_seq_one_letter_code
_entity_poly.pdbx_strand_id
1 'polypeptide(L)'
;SEIVWFESAYDAMAEYQINPVKMVYVSTGGTPTEGQMRGLLSITPNARHYLGFDKDDAGRQFVASFRKVAAEMGFRPENVQAYHPLGCYKDWNDALLNKKSAELIAKGEPDTFDYAEFIAAGKAEKQREKEEKNTYHRSV
;
A
#
# COMPACT_ATOMS: atom_id res chain seq x y z
N SER A 1 2.79 -5.71 14.38
CA SER A 1 1.68 -5.70 13.43
C SER A 1 1.82 -4.55 12.43
N GLU A 2 1.31 -4.78 11.25
CA GLU A 2 1.33 -3.82 10.16
C GLU A 2 -0.11 -3.56 9.71
N ILE A 3 -0.44 -2.28 9.58
CA ILE A 3 -1.77 -1.83 9.17
C ILE A 3 -1.60 -0.93 7.95
N VAL A 4 -2.36 -1.19 6.90
CA VAL A 4 -2.36 -0.37 5.70
C VAL A 4 -3.73 0.28 5.51
N TRP A 5 -3.72 1.57 5.22
CA TRP A 5 -4.91 2.40 5.07
C TRP A 5 -5.12 2.81 3.62
N PHE A 6 -6.37 2.75 3.17
CA PHE A 6 -6.77 3.20 1.83
C PHE A 6 -8.05 4.03 1.91
N GLU A 7 -8.26 4.91 0.94
CA GLU A 7 -9.50 5.66 0.82
C GLU A 7 -10.65 4.79 0.35
N SER A 8 -10.37 3.76 -0.45
CA SER A 8 -11.37 2.90 -1.05
C SER A 8 -11.04 1.42 -0.89
N ALA A 9 -12.07 0.59 -0.79
CA ALA A 9 -11.91 -0.86 -0.76
C ALA A 9 -11.30 -1.40 -2.06
N TYR A 10 -11.54 -0.75 -3.20
CA TYR A 10 -10.93 -1.14 -4.47
C TYR A 10 -9.41 -1.02 -4.44
N ASP A 11 -8.88 0.04 -3.84
CA ASP A 11 -7.43 0.21 -3.69
C ASP A 11 -6.83 -0.85 -2.75
N ALA A 12 -7.52 -1.17 -1.67
CA ALA A 12 -7.11 -2.22 -0.75
C ALA A 12 -7.04 -3.58 -1.45
N MET A 13 -8.07 -3.93 -2.22
CA MET A 13 -8.13 -5.18 -2.98
C MET A 13 -7.06 -5.23 -4.07
N ALA A 14 -6.84 -4.11 -4.77
CA ALA A 14 -5.82 -4.02 -5.81
C ALA A 14 -4.41 -4.20 -5.24
N GLU A 15 -4.09 -3.52 -4.15
CA GLU A 15 -2.78 -3.67 -3.50
C GLU A 15 -2.57 -5.10 -3.01
N TYR A 16 -3.57 -5.75 -2.44
CA TYR A 16 -3.47 -7.14 -2.02
C TYR A 16 -3.19 -8.08 -3.20
N GLN A 17 -3.79 -7.83 -4.36
CA GLN A 17 -3.51 -8.63 -5.56
C GLN A 17 -2.09 -8.43 -6.08
N ILE A 18 -1.56 -7.21 -5.96
CA ILE A 18 -0.18 -6.89 -6.36
C ILE A 18 0.82 -7.50 -5.38
N ASN A 19 0.56 -7.36 -4.09
CA ASN A 19 1.46 -7.77 -3.03
C ASN A 19 0.70 -8.50 -1.91
N PRO A 20 0.43 -9.81 -2.08
CA PRO A 20 -0.39 -10.57 -1.15
C PRO A 20 0.36 -10.92 0.14
N VAL A 21 0.54 -9.96 1.01
CA VAL A 21 1.18 -10.10 2.32
C VAL A 21 0.13 -9.98 3.41
N LYS A 22 0.31 -10.73 4.51
CA LYS A 22 -0.59 -10.64 5.65
C LYS A 22 -0.42 -9.31 6.38
N MET A 23 -1.36 -8.41 6.15
CA MET A 23 -1.49 -7.13 6.87
C MET A 23 -2.95 -6.92 7.24
N VAL A 24 -3.20 -6.00 8.15
CA VAL A 24 -4.56 -5.53 8.40
C VAL A 24 -4.85 -4.41 7.41
N TYR A 25 -5.91 -4.58 6.63
CA TYR A 25 -6.33 -3.61 5.61
C TYR A 25 -7.48 -2.77 6.16
N VAL A 26 -7.33 -1.45 6.13
CA VAL A 26 -8.36 -0.51 6.56
C VAL A 26 -8.77 0.35 5.37
N SER A 27 -10.04 0.30 5.01
CA SER A 27 -10.63 1.21 4.03
C SER A 27 -11.50 2.23 4.77
N THR A 28 -11.25 3.51 4.51
CA THR A 28 -12.00 4.59 5.19
C THR A 28 -13.29 4.97 4.48
N GLY A 29 -13.45 4.53 3.22
CA GLY A 29 -14.61 4.88 2.42
C GLY A 29 -14.69 6.36 2.07
N GLY A 30 -13.55 7.03 1.99
CA GLY A 30 -13.41 8.46 1.77
C GLY A 30 -12.41 9.06 2.74
N THR A 31 -12.53 10.37 3.00
CA THR A 31 -11.66 11.07 3.94
C THR A 31 -12.01 10.67 5.39
N PRO A 32 -11.11 10.02 6.15
CA PRO A 32 -11.40 9.69 7.54
C PRO A 32 -11.43 10.94 8.42
N THR A 33 -12.25 10.88 9.44
CA THR A 33 -12.31 11.92 10.47
C THR A 33 -11.12 11.79 11.43
N GLU A 34 -10.79 12.87 12.12
CA GLU A 34 -9.78 12.86 13.18
C GLU A 34 -10.13 11.81 14.25
N GLY A 35 -11.42 11.72 14.61
CA GLY A 35 -11.89 10.73 15.59
C GLY A 35 -11.65 9.30 15.15
N GLN A 36 -11.85 9.00 13.88
CA GLN A 36 -11.56 7.66 13.33
C GLN A 36 -10.05 7.35 13.37
N MET A 37 -9.21 8.32 13.00
CA MET A 37 -7.76 8.18 13.08
C MET A 37 -7.30 7.93 14.52
N ARG A 38 -7.73 8.76 15.46
CA ARG A 38 -7.38 8.63 16.88
C ARG A 38 -7.89 7.33 17.47
N GLY A 39 -9.10 6.93 17.11
CA GLY A 39 -9.70 5.68 17.61
C GLY A 39 -8.86 4.46 17.25
N LEU A 40 -8.48 4.31 15.98
CA LEU A 40 -7.68 3.16 15.56
C LEU A 40 -6.24 3.25 16.08
N LEU A 41 -5.63 4.42 16.06
CA LEU A 41 -4.28 4.60 16.60
C LEU A 41 -4.20 4.27 18.08
N SER A 42 -5.24 4.59 18.87
CA SER A 42 -5.26 4.32 20.31
C SER A 42 -5.27 2.83 20.65
N ILE A 43 -5.85 2.00 19.79
CA ILE A 43 -5.89 0.54 20.01
C ILE A 43 -4.73 -0.21 19.33
N THR A 44 -3.86 0.50 18.61
CA THR A 44 -2.72 -0.09 17.89
C THR A 44 -1.41 0.64 18.20
N PRO A 45 -1.04 0.81 19.49
CA PRO A 45 0.08 1.67 19.87
C PRO A 45 1.45 1.20 19.37
N ASN A 46 1.60 -0.10 19.07
CA ASN A 46 2.86 -0.70 18.63
C ASN A 46 2.86 -1.09 17.15
N ALA A 47 1.82 -0.73 16.41
CA ALA A 47 1.72 -1.07 15.00
C ALA A 47 2.48 -0.09 14.11
N ARG A 48 2.90 -0.58 12.95
CA ARG A 48 3.35 0.27 11.84
C ARG A 48 2.17 0.55 10.94
N HIS A 49 2.01 1.80 10.56
CA HIS A 49 0.91 2.26 9.71
C HIS A 49 1.46 2.70 8.35
N TYR A 50 0.89 2.15 7.29
CA TYR A 50 1.19 2.50 5.91
C TYR A 50 -0.02 3.21 5.31
N LEU A 51 0.19 4.41 4.79
CA LEU A 51 -0.87 5.29 4.33
C LEU A 51 -0.92 5.24 2.80
N GLY A 52 -1.80 4.40 2.27
CA GLY A 52 -1.97 4.15 0.84
C GLY A 52 -2.97 5.11 0.18
N PHE A 53 -2.91 6.39 0.53
CA PHE A 53 -3.78 7.41 -0.04
C PHE A 53 -3.30 7.85 -1.43
N ASP A 54 -4.19 8.45 -2.22
CA ASP A 54 -3.92 8.84 -3.60
C ASP A 54 -2.76 9.84 -3.72
N LYS A 55 -2.03 9.78 -4.84
CA LYS A 55 -0.96 10.73 -5.18
C LYS A 55 -1.53 12.04 -5.72
N ASP A 56 -2.32 12.72 -4.93
CA ASP A 56 -2.88 14.03 -5.23
C ASP A 56 -2.80 14.95 -4.00
N ASP A 57 -3.22 16.19 -4.15
CA ASP A 57 -3.14 17.17 -3.07
C ASP A 57 -3.97 16.77 -1.85
N ALA A 58 -5.17 16.22 -2.09
CA ALA A 58 -6.03 15.74 -1.01
C ALA A 58 -5.37 14.59 -0.25
N GLY A 59 -4.78 13.63 -0.95
CA GLY A 59 -4.07 12.50 -0.34
C GLY A 59 -2.85 12.96 0.46
N ARG A 60 -2.09 13.94 -0.05
CA ARG A 60 -0.94 14.51 0.65
C ARG A 60 -1.33 15.24 1.92
N GLN A 61 -2.39 16.04 1.86
CA GLN A 61 -2.94 16.72 3.05
C GLN A 61 -3.39 15.73 4.09
N PHE A 62 -3.96 14.63 3.64
CA PHE A 62 -4.42 13.55 4.48
C PHE A 62 -3.27 12.88 5.23
N VAL A 63 -2.19 12.54 4.52
CA VAL A 63 -0.98 11.98 5.11
C VAL A 63 -0.39 12.93 6.14
N ALA A 64 -0.33 14.23 5.83
CA ALA A 64 0.17 15.24 6.76
C ALA A 64 -0.68 15.33 8.04
N SER A 65 -2.01 15.33 7.91
CA SER A 65 -2.93 15.34 9.04
C SER A 65 -2.81 14.08 9.89
N PHE A 66 -2.71 12.92 9.25
CA PHE A 66 -2.56 11.64 9.94
C PHE A 66 -1.25 11.60 10.74
N ARG A 67 -0.15 12.02 10.13
CA ARG A 67 1.16 12.08 10.79
C ARG A 67 1.17 13.01 11.98
N LYS A 68 0.49 14.16 11.88
CA LYS A 68 0.35 15.10 12.97
C LYS A 68 -0.37 14.47 14.16
N VAL A 69 -1.50 13.83 13.92
CA VAL A 69 -2.28 13.14 14.96
C VAL A 69 -1.46 12.01 15.58
N ALA A 70 -0.80 11.21 14.76
CA ALA A 70 0.03 10.10 15.24
C ALA A 70 1.19 10.60 16.12
N ALA A 71 1.86 11.68 15.73
CA ALA A 71 2.92 12.30 16.52
C ALA A 71 2.42 12.79 17.90
N GLU A 72 1.24 13.42 17.92
CA GLU A 72 0.59 13.84 19.17
C GLU A 72 0.29 12.66 20.10
N MET A 73 0.05 11.48 19.53
CA MET A 73 -0.23 10.25 20.27
C MET A 73 1.03 9.43 20.60
N GLY A 74 2.21 9.93 20.30
CA GLY A 74 3.48 9.31 20.65
C GLY A 74 4.04 8.32 19.64
N PHE A 75 3.49 8.24 18.43
CA PHE A 75 4.05 7.40 17.35
C PHE A 75 5.34 7.99 16.82
N ARG A 76 6.32 7.13 16.54
CA ARG A 76 7.55 7.53 15.86
C ARG A 76 7.27 7.77 14.37
N PRO A 77 7.94 8.74 13.73
CA PRO A 77 7.72 9.03 12.31
C PRO A 77 7.92 7.80 11.40
N GLU A 78 8.89 6.94 11.71
CA GLU A 78 9.16 5.72 10.94
C GLU A 78 8.03 4.68 11.01
N ASN A 79 7.14 4.79 11.98
CA ASN A 79 6.00 3.89 12.14
C ASN A 79 4.73 4.40 11.45
N VAL A 80 4.79 5.53 10.78
CA VAL A 80 3.67 6.11 10.02
C VAL A 80 4.21 6.64 8.69
N GLN A 81 4.11 5.85 7.65
CA GLN A 81 4.72 6.16 6.36
C GLN A 81 3.70 6.18 5.23
N ALA A 82 3.92 7.09 4.26
CA ALA A 82 3.18 7.04 3.02
C ALA A 82 3.53 5.78 2.24
N TYR A 83 2.53 5.19 1.56
CA TYR A 83 2.67 3.95 0.83
C TYR A 83 1.97 4.06 -0.51
N HIS A 84 2.72 4.43 -1.54
CA HIS A 84 2.21 4.66 -2.89
C HIS A 84 2.69 3.60 -3.85
N PRO A 85 1.93 3.34 -4.93
CA PRO A 85 2.46 2.53 -6.03
C PRO A 85 3.65 3.24 -6.68
N LEU A 86 4.58 2.46 -7.21
CA LEU A 86 5.70 2.97 -8.00
C LEU A 86 5.22 3.48 -9.35
N GLY A 87 5.97 4.43 -9.92
CA GLY A 87 5.66 4.94 -11.25
C GLY A 87 4.53 5.95 -11.27
N CYS A 88 3.90 6.08 -12.43
CA CYS A 88 2.93 7.13 -12.73
C CYS A 88 1.48 6.78 -12.40
N TYR A 89 1.27 5.93 -11.42
CA TYR A 89 -0.07 5.53 -10.98
C TYR A 89 -0.53 6.40 -9.82
N LYS A 90 -1.72 6.95 -9.94
CA LYS A 90 -2.31 7.82 -8.92
C LYS A 90 -2.69 7.06 -7.65
N ASP A 91 -3.20 5.84 -7.82
CA ASP A 91 -3.62 4.97 -6.74
C ASP A 91 -3.32 3.49 -7.05
N TRP A 92 -3.56 2.62 -6.09
CA TRP A 92 -3.27 1.19 -6.23
C TRP A 92 -4.20 0.50 -7.24
N ASN A 93 -5.45 0.94 -7.36
CA ASN A 93 -6.37 0.39 -8.36
C ASN A 93 -5.89 0.71 -9.77
N ASP A 94 -5.44 1.94 -10.00
CA ASP A 94 -4.86 2.35 -11.30
C ASP A 94 -3.57 1.55 -11.60
N ALA A 95 -2.76 1.27 -10.58
CA ALA A 95 -1.57 0.44 -10.74
C ALA A 95 -1.90 -0.98 -11.21
N LEU A 96 -2.91 -1.61 -10.61
CA LEU A 96 -3.35 -2.95 -11.00
C LEU A 96 -3.88 -2.96 -12.43
N LEU A 97 -4.63 -1.94 -12.83
CA LEU A 97 -5.24 -1.81 -14.17
C LEU A 97 -4.29 -1.24 -15.23
N ASN A 98 -3.06 -0.94 -14.87
CA ASN A 98 -2.07 -0.26 -15.72
C ASN A 98 -2.59 1.07 -16.30
N LYS A 99 -3.35 1.80 -15.50
CA LYS A 99 -3.91 3.11 -15.88
C LYS A 99 -2.95 4.23 -15.51
N LYS A 100 -2.13 4.63 -16.46
CA LYS A 100 -1.10 5.65 -16.27
C LYS A 100 -1.71 7.05 -16.17
N SER A 101 -1.20 7.86 -15.24
CA SER A 101 -1.61 9.25 -15.07
C SER A 101 -0.73 10.20 -15.90
N ALA A 102 -1.33 10.88 -16.85
CA ALA A 102 -0.63 11.88 -17.67
C ALA A 102 -0.09 13.04 -16.79
N GLU A 103 -0.82 13.43 -15.76
CA GLU A 103 -0.39 14.46 -14.82
C GLU A 103 0.88 14.06 -14.06
N LEU A 104 0.95 12.82 -13.57
CA LEU A 104 2.13 12.33 -12.87
C LEU A 104 3.32 12.16 -13.81
N ILE A 105 3.11 11.72 -15.05
CA ILE A 105 4.16 11.67 -16.07
C ILE A 105 4.72 13.06 -16.33
N ALA A 106 3.86 14.07 -16.47
CA ALA A 106 4.26 15.46 -16.66
C ALA A 106 5.07 16.01 -15.47
N LYS A 107 4.85 15.47 -14.26
CA LYS A 107 5.62 15.82 -13.06
C LYS A 107 6.91 15.01 -12.88
N GLY A 108 7.25 14.14 -13.83
CA GLY A 108 8.50 13.38 -13.84
C GLY A 108 8.42 11.97 -13.25
N GLU A 109 7.23 11.46 -12.92
CA GLU A 109 7.09 10.07 -12.50
C GLU A 109 7.37 9.10 -13.64
N PRO A 110 8.07 7.98 -13.40
CA PRO A 110 8.37 7.01 -14.45
C PRO A 110 7.10 6.39 -15.03
N ASP A 111 7.02 6.27 -16.34
CA ASP A 111 5.91 5.62 -17.04
C ASP A 111 6.22 4.19 -17.50
N THR A 112 7.45 3.72 -17.23
CA THR A 112 7.96 2.42 -17.67
C THR A 112 7.71 1.29 -16.69
N PHE A 113 7.29 1.58 -15.44
CA PHE A 113 7.03 0.55 -14.45
C PHE A 113 5.72 -0.16 -14.76
N ASP A 114 5.76 -1.50 -14.85
CA ASP A 114 4.61 -2.33 -15.18
C ASP A 114 4.34 -3.33 -14.04
N TYR A 115 3.26 -3.11 -13.30
CA TYR A 115 2.86 -4.02 -12.22
C TYR A 115 2.40 -5.39 -12.75
N ALA A 116 1.91 -5.50 -13.97
CA ALA A 116 1.58 -6.80 -14.56
C ALA A 116 2.82 -7.67 -14.71
N GLU A 117 3.93 -7.12 -15.19
CA GLU A 117 5.22 -7.81 -15.22
C GLU A 117 5.72 -8.16 -13.82
N PHE A 118 5.60 -7.22 -12.88
CA PHE A 118 6.00 -7.42 -11.49
C PHE A 118 5.23 -8.59 -10.86
N ILE A 119 3.93 -8.65 -11.05
CA ILE A 119 3.06 -9.73 -10.54
C ILE A 119 3.45 -11.06 -11.20
N ALA A 120 3.64 -11.07 -12.51
CA ALA A 120 4.02 -12.28 -13.26
C ALA A 120 5.38 -12.83 -12.79
N ALA A 121 6.37 -11.94 -12.57
CA ALA A 121 7.67 -12.34 -12.05
C ALA A 121 7.56 -12.92 -10.61
N GLY A 122 6.74 -12.32 -9.76
CA GLY A 122 6.49 -12.82 -8.41
C GLY A 122 5.82 -14.19 -8.41
N LYS A 123 4.86 -14.42 -9.28
CA LYS A 123 4.21 -15.74 -9.44
C LYS A 123 5.19 -16.80 -9.96
N ALA A 124 6.03 -16.45 -10.92
CA ALA A 124 7.05 -17.35 -11.47
C ALA A 124 8.08 -17.75 -10.40
N GLU A 125 8.50 -16.81 -9.56
CA GLU A 125 9.41 -17.07 -8.44
C GLU A 125 8.78 -18.01 -7.42
N LYS A 126 7.54 -17.76 -7.02
CA LYS A 126 6.80 -18.64 -6.10
C LYS A 126 6.65 -20.05 -6.65
N GLN A 127 6.40 -20.18 -7.94
CA GLN A 127 6.29 -21.49 -8.58
C GLN A 127 7.63 -22.25 -8.56
N ARG A 128 8.74 -21.57 -8.83
CA ARG A 128 10.07 -22.17 -8.74
C ARG A 128 10.40 -22.64 -7.33
N GLU A 129 10.14 -21.82 -6.31
CA GLU A 129 10.34 -22.20 -4.91
C GLU A 129 9.53 -23.45 -4.54
N LYS A 130 8.29 -23.53 -5.00
CA LYS A 130 7.41 -24.67 -4.78
C LYS A 130 7.95 -25.95 -5.44
N GLU A 131 8.45 -25.85 -6.66
CA GLU A 131 9.05 -26.95 -7.41
C GLU A 131 10.34 -27.45 -6.73
N GLU A 132 11.19 -26.54 -6.27
CA GLU A 132 12.40 -26.87 -5.52
C GLU A 132 12.08 -27.62 -4.21
N LYS A 133 11.10 -27.18 -3.45
CA LYS A 133 10.63 -27.89 -2.25
C LYS A 133 10.12 -29.28 -2.56
N ASN A 134 9.34 -29.44 -3.63
CA ASN A 134 8.83 -30.74 -4.05
C ASN A 134 9.97 -31.67 -4.48
N THR A 135 10.97 -31.16 -5.18
CA THR A 135 12.16 -31.92 -5.58
C THR A 135 12.96 -32.38 -4.36
N TYR A 136 13.14 -31.52 -3.38
CA TYR A 136 13.83 -31.85 -2.12
C TYR A 136 13.09 -32.97 -1.37
N HIS A 137 11.79 -32.90 -1.25
CA HIS A 137 11.00 -33.93 -0.57
C HIS A 137 10.99 -35.28 -1.31
N ARG A 138 11.10 -35.27 -2.63
CA ARG A 138 11.18 -36.51 -3.44
C ARG A 138 12.54 -37.17 -3.33
N SER A 139 13.59 -36.46 -3.07
CA SER A 139 14.95 -36.97 -2.96
C SER A 139 15.28 -37.60 -1.61
N VAL A 140 14.41 -37.38 -0.64
CA VAL A 140 14.53 -37.94 0.70
C VAL A 140 13.66 -39.20 0.84
#